data_cb9203d305c62b1de42eedad84af1133
#
_entry.id   cb9203d305c62b1de42eedad84af1133
#
_cell.length_a   1.000
_cell.length_b   1.000
_cell.length_c   1.000
_cell.angle_alpha   90.00
_cell.angle_beta   90.00
_cell.angle_gamma   90.00
#
_symmetry.space_group_name_H-M   'P 1'
#
loop_
_entity.id
_entity.type
_entity.pdbx_description
1 polymer ?
#
loop_
_entity_poly.entity_id
_entity_poly.type
_entity_poly.pdbx_seq_one_letter_code
_entity_poly.pdbx_strand_id
1 'polypeptide(L)'
;GYTLVYQRCCRNKLIRNLPDPLNTGISITAQLTEQTLTACNSSAVYNKWPPVAICVHQPIDFDHSATDPDGDSLVYRLCTPLNGPDSLNPQPNPPYPGPYLEVVWNDPPYNLSNILGGDPLTIDPDNGFMTGIPNTLGNFVVGVCVDEYRDGTVISTTRRDFQYNVADCGTPTAAFLVPEQGCENQVIKFENQSIALFYKWYFDWDNNPDLTSTDYSPTFLYPDTGTYTVALITVPGEPCADTVFQEIHIGGLYIDADMEFELPTCDNNGLVINATDLSLDSVYGIASWQWRLTGPSGFTAN
;
A
#
# COMPACT_ATOMS: atom_id res chain seq x y z
N GLY A 1 37.56 16.57 3.13
CA GLY A 1 36.25 15.92 3.05
C GLY A 1 36.03 15.21 1.73
N TYR A 2 35.02 14.39 1.67
CA TYR A 2 34.64 13.62 0.47
C TYR A 2 33.16 13.87 0.19
N THR A 3 32.75 13.75 -1.09
CA THR A 3 31.36 13.74 -1.49
C THR A 3 31.10 12.46 -2.25
N LEU A 4 30.17 11.65 -1.73
CA LEU A 4 29.58 10.54 -2.47
C LEU A 4 28.44 11.10 -3.31
N VAL A 5 28.40 10.72 -4.58
CA VAL A 5 27.35 11.18 -5.48
C VAL A 5 26.82 10.06 -6.35
N TYR A 6 25.50 10.03 -6.47
CA TYR A 6 24.79 9.23 -7.47
C TYR A 6 24.01 10.16 -8.38
N GLN A 7 24.15 9.97 -9.69
CA GLN A 7 23.51 10.84 -10.68
C GLN A 7 22.80 10.03 -11.76
N ARG A 8 21.61 10.47 -12.09
CA ARG A 8 20.79 9.91 -13.16
C ARG A 8 19.95 10.99 -13.86
N CYS A 9 19.80 10.87 -15.13
CA CYS A 9 18.70 11.45 -15.89
C CYS A 9 17.69 10.34 -16.20
N CYS A 10 16.45 10.56 -16.45
CA CYS A 10 15.75 11.82 -16.45
C CYS A 10 14.55 11.70 -15.52
N ARG A 11 13.92 12.83 -15.16
CA ARG A 11 12.71 12.81 -14.35
C ARG A 11 11.50 12.43 -15.18
N ASN A 12 10.40 12.10 -14.53
CA ASN A 12 9.14 11.77 -15.17
C ASN A 12 8.62 12.97 -15.99
N LYS A 13 8.35 12.76 -17.29
CA LYS A 13 7.86 13.79 -18.21
C LYS A 13 6.55 14.47 -17.80
N LEU A 14 5.79 13.83 -16.89
CA LEU A 14 4.51 14.35 -16.40
C LEU A 14 4.67 15.33 -15.24
N ILE A 15 5.88 15.57 -14.75
CA ILE A 15 6.15 16.57 -13.71
C ILE A 15 5.82 17.96 -14.21
N ARG A 16 4.98 18.68 -13.46
CA ARG A 16 4.45 20.00 -13.83
C ARG A 16 5.23 21.16 -13.27
N ASN A 17 5.88 21.00 -12.15
CA ASN A 17 6.61 22.06 -11.46
C ASN A 17 8.08 22.21 -11.92
N LEU A 18 8.45 21.50 -12.98
CA LEU A 18 9.71 21.69 -13.71
C LEU A 18 9.44 22.06 -15.16
N PRO A 19 10.23 22.96 -15.78
CA PRO A 19 10.00 23.39 -17.18
C PRO A 19 10.37 22.31 -18.19
N ASP A 20 11.39 21.50 -17.92
CA ASP A 20 11.87 20.43 -18.81
C ASP A 20 12.29 19.18 -18.04
N PRO A 21 11.33 18.38 -17.56
CA PRO A 21 11.65 17.18 -16.76
C PRO A 21 12.47 16.12 -17.49
N LEU A 22 12.33 16.03 -18.81
CA LEU A 22 13.10 15.04 -19.61
C LEU A 22 14.57 15.39 -19.75
N ASN A 23 14.97 16.63 -19.50
CA ASN A 23 16.36 17.07 -19.47
C ASN A 23 16.80 17.48 -18.05
N THR A 24 15.97 17.22 -17.06
CA THR A 24 16.28 17.47 -15.65
C THR A 24 16.58 16.14 -14.95
N GLY A 25 17.83 15.96 -14.53
CA GLY A 25 18.26 14.78 -13.80
C GLY A 25 18.05 14.88 -12.29
N ILE A 26 18.64 13.94 -11.61
CA ILE A 26 18.71 13.87 -10.15
C ILE A 26 20.16 13.67 -9.71
N SER A 27 20.58 14.40 -8.69
CA SER A 27 21.83 14.17 -7.96
C SER A 27 21.49 13.87 -6.50
N ILE A 28 21.87 12.70 -6.03
CA ILE A 28 21.80 12.32 -4.63
C ILE A 28 23.19 12.39 -4.07
N THR A 29 23.40 13.14 -3.00
CA THR A 29 24.72 13.41 -2.44
C THR A 29 24.76 13.09 -0.95
N ALA A 30 25.89 12.54 -0.51
CA ALA A 30 26.25 12.48 0.91
C ALA A 30 27.63 13.12 1.07
N GLN A 31 27.72 14.09 1.99
CA GLN A 31 28.95 14.81 2.27
C GLN A 31 29.62 14.29 3.52
N LEU A 32 30.86 13.87 3.39
CA LEU A 32 31.75 13.48 4.50
C LEU A 32 32.72 14.65 4.70
N THR A 33 32.35 15.59 5.54
CA THR A 33 33.21 16.72 5.91
C THR A 33 34.35 16.24 6.82
N GLU A 34 35.37 17.04 7.00
CA GLU A 34 36.44 16.72 7.97
C GLU A 34 35.87 16.61 9.39
N GLN A 35 34.89 17.42 9.70
CA GLN A 35 34.20 17.42 10.98
C GLN A 35 33.42 16.09 11.20
N THR A 36 32.64 15.65 10.21
CA THR A 36 31.87 14.38 10.30
C THR A 36 32.79 13.15 10.38
N LEU A 37 33.93 13.16 9.70
CA LEU A 37 34.92 12.09 9.79
C LEU A 37 35.58 12.01 11.17
N THR A 38 35.85 13.14 11.80
CA THR A 38 36.47 13.19 13.14
C THR A 38 35.46 12.95 14.26
N ALA A 39 34.20 13.35 14.06
CA ALA A 39 33.12 13.22 15.05
C ALA A 39 32.37 11.89 14.94
N CYS A 40 32.72 10.98 14.01
CA CYS A 40 32.04 9.71 13.77
C CYS A 40 30.53 9.88 13.59
N ASN A 41 30.13 10.69 12.60
CA ASN A 41 28.72 10.97 12.33
C ASN A 41 28.09 9.95 11.38
N SER A 42 26.90 9.49 11.73
CA SER A 42 26.00 8.71 10.87
C SER A 42 24.85 9.60 10.42
N SER A 43 24.44 9.52 9.16
CA SER A 43 23.36 10.37 8.65
C SER A 43 22.00 9.99 9.22
N ALA A 44 21.14 10.98 9.43
CA ALA A 44 19.75 10.79 9.83
C ALA A 44 18.98 9.92 8.81
N VAL A 45 18.15 9.01 9.30
CA VAL A 45 17.38 8.06 8.50
C VAL A 45 15.88 8.38 8.67
N TYR A 46 15.20 8.68 7.57
CA TYR A 46 13.75 8.92 7.59
C TYR A 46 12.98 7.67 7.97
N ASN A 47 12.04 7.81 8.89
CA ASN A 47 11.27 6.70 9.46
C ASN A 47 10.22 6.11 8.52
N LYS A 48 9.69 6.92 7.57
CA LYS A 48 8.62 6.52 6.64
C LYS A 48 8.91 6.97 5.23
N TRP A 49 8.36 6.25 4.25
CA TRP A 49 8.32 6.69 2.86
C TRP A 49 7.05 7.49 2.60
N PRO A 50 7.15 8.64 1.87
CA PRO A 50 5.98 9.40 1.50
C PRO A 50 5.06 8.59 0.57
N PRO A 51 3.73 8.81 0.62
CA PRO A 51 2.81 8.18 -0.29
C PRO A 51 3.12 8.62 -1.73
N VAL A 52 2.98 7.71 -2.68
CA VAL A 52 3.22 8.00 -4.10
C VAL A 52 2.11 8.87 -4.69
N ALA A 53 0.87 8.70 -4.19
CA ALA A 53 -0.31 9.42 -4.64
C ALA A 53 -0.98 10.15 -3.47
N ILE A 54 -1.49 11.34 -3.76
CA ILE A 54 -2.26 12.20 -2.85
C ILE A 54 -3.47 12.76 -3.60
N CYS A 55 -4.49 13.17 -2.87
CA CYS A 55 -5.74 13.63 -3.48
C CYS A 55 -5.76 15.15 -3.66
N VAL A 56 -6.24 15.62 -4.82
CA VAL A 56 -6.49 17.04 -5.04
C VAL A 56 -7.61 17.53 -4.09
N HIS A 57 -7.46 18.74 -3.56
CA HIS A 57 -8.39 19.36 -2.60
C HIS A 57 -8.56 18.62 -1.26
N GLN A 58 -7.64 17.70 -0.95
CA GLN A 58 -7.58 17.03 0.35
C GLN A 58 -6.31 17.41 1.10
N PRO A 59 -6.35 17.52 2.42
CA PRO A 59 -5.17 17.82 3.22
C PRO A 59 -4.14 16.71 3.10
N ILE A 60 -2.88 17.12 3.05
CA ILE A 60 -1.73 16.23 3.21
C ILE A 60 -1.31 16.31 4.67
N ASP A 61 -1.31 15.18 5.33
CA ASP A 61 -0.80 15.02 6.69
C ASP A 61 0.22 13.88 6.68
N PHE A 62 1.50 14.21 6.58
CA PHE A 62 2.53 13.19 6.47
C PHE A 62 3.73 13.47 7.39
N ASP A 63 4.11 12.44 8.13
CA ASP A 63 5.24 12.43 9.05
C ASP A 63 6.55 12.13 8.31
N HIS A 64 7.35 13.17 8.06
CA HIS A 64 8.70 13.09 7.51
C HIS A 64 9.78 12.97 8.59
N SER A 65 9.42 12.57 9.81
CA SER A 65 10.39 12.41 10.89
C SER A 65 11.54 11.45 10.48
N ALA A 66 12.68 11.68 11.07
CA ALA A 66 13.88 10.88 10.92
C ALA A 66 14.42 10.49 12.30
N THR A 67 15.25 9.46 12.32
CA THR A 67 16.01 9.05 13.50
C THR A 67 17.48 9.25 13.22
N ASP A 68 18.17 9.93 14.12
CA ASP A 68 19.61 10.04 14.08
C ASP A 68 20.27 8.97 14.97
N PRO A 69 21.17 8.13 14.42
CA PRO A 69 21.81 7.07 15.18
C PRO A 69 22.76 7.56 16.28
N ASP A 70 23.29 8.77 16.14
CA ASP A 70 24.25 9.38 17.06
C ASP A 70 23.59 10.27 18.11
N GLY A 71 22.29 10.55 17.95
CA GLY A 71 21.46 11.34 18.86
C GLY A 71 21.57 12.86 18.62
N ASP A 72 21.94 13.28 17.43
CA ASP A 72 21.98 14.68 17.04
C ASP A 72 20.58 15.29 16.94
N SER A 73 20.49 16.60 17.18
CA SER A 73 19.22 17.31 17.03
C SER A 73 18.89 17.52 15.55
N LEU A 74 17.65 17.19 15.17
CA LEU A 74 17.19 17.26 13.78
C LEU A 74 16.30 18.47 13.55
N VAL A 75 16.53 19.19 12.44
CA VAL A 75 15.70 20.31 11.99
C VAL A 75 15.25 20.06 10.57
N TYR A 76 13.93 20.14 10.33
CA TYR A 76 13.30 19.83 9.07
C TYR A 76 12.94 21.08 8.28
N ARG A 77 13.10 21.01 6.95
CA ARG A 77 12.67 22.08 6.06
C ARG A 77 12.36 21.57 4.66
N LEU A 78 11.50 22.27 3.94
CA LEU A 78 11.41 22.12 2.50
C LEU A 78 12.71 22.62 1.85
N CYS A 79 13.16 21.92 0.82
CA CYS A 79 14.34 22.34 0.07
C CYS A 79 14.18 21.99 -1.42
N THR A 80 14.86 22.76 -2.26
CA THR A 80 14.87 22.50 -3.69
C THR A 80 15.66 21.22 -3.99
N PRO A 81 15.11 20.26 -4.75
CA PRO A 81 15.86 19.10 -5.21
C PRO A 81 17.09 19.46 -6.03
N LEU A 82 18.11 18.59 -6.01
CA LEU A 82 19.28 18.80 -6.83
C LEU A 82 19.04 18.32 -8.27
N ASN A 83 19.48 19.13 -9.22
CA ASN A 83 19.56 18.73 -10.62
C ASN A 83 20.69 17.72 -10.83
N GLY A 84 20.64 17.01 -11.94
CA GLY A 84 21.61 16.00 -12.34
C GLY A 84 21.97 16.12 -13.81
N PRO A 85 22.43 15.01 -14.41
CA PRO A 85 22.74 14.95 -15.83
C PRO A 85 21.49 15.12 -16.68
N ASP A 86 21.68 15.37 -17.96
CA ASP A 86 20.64 15.52 -18.96
C ASP A 86 20.43 14.24 -19.82
N SER A 87 19.52 14.32 -20.78
CA SER A 87 19.21 13.22 -21.68
C SER A 87 20.35 12.84 -22.63
N LEU A 88 21.32 13.71 -22.85
CA LEU A 88 22.47 13.44 -23.74
C LEU A 88 23.52 12.55 -23.08
N ASN A 89 23.68 12.67 -21.77
CA ASN A 89 24.52 11.81 -20.97
C ASN A 89 23.82 11.39 -19.67
N PRO A 90 22.86 10.46 -19.73
CA PRO A 90 21.93 10.19 -18.63
C PRO A 90 22.58 9.49 -17.44
N GLN A 91 23.76 8.95 -17.60
CA GLN A 91 24.54 8.27 -16.55
C GLN A 91 26.02 8.53 -16.74
N PRO A 92 26.53 9.71 -16.35
CA PRO A 92 27.94 10.03 -16.49
C PRO A 92 28.80 9.08 -15.65
N ASN A 93 29.90 8.63 -16.23
CA ASN A 93 30.92 7.84 -15.55
C ASN A 93 32.31 8.34 -15.91
N PRO A 94 33.04 9.00 -15.00
CA PRO A 94 32.64 9.31 -13.61
C PRO A 94 31.48 10.29 -13.52
N PRO A 95 30.78 10.34 -12.38
CA PRO A 95 29.75 11.36 -12.12
C PRO A 95 30.32 12.79 -12.28
N TYR A 96 29.45 13.72 -12.68
CA TYR A 96 29.86 15.13 -12.78
C TYR A 96 30.29 15.66 -11.41
N PRO A 97 31.38 16.45 -11.34
CA PRO A 97 31.81 17.03 -10.09
C PRO A 97 30.84 18.12 -9.62
N GLY A 98 30.87 18.41 -8.31
CA GLY A 98 30.14 19.57 -7.75
C GLY A 98 30.76 20.93 -8.17
N PRO A 99 30.08 22.05 -7.88
CA PRO A 99 28.86 22.14 -7.05
C PRO A 99 27.62 21.62 -7.79
N TYR A 100 26.72 20.92 -7.06
CA TYR A 100 25.48 20.41 -7.62
C TYR A 100 24.42 21.51 -7.57
N LEU A 101 23.88 21.87 -8.74
CA LEU A 101 22.88 22.92 -8.87
C LEU A 101 21.50 22.38 -8.44
N GLU A 102 20.67 23.28 -7.96
CA GLU A 102 19.26 23.00 -7.72
C GLU A 102 18.47 22.91 -9.02
N VAL A 103 17.34 22.22 -9.02
CA VAL A 103 16.42 22.22 -10.17
C VAL A 103 15.87 23.63 -10.38
N VAL A 104 15.56 23.97 -11.63
CA VAL A 104 14.86 25.19 -11.98
C VAL A 104 13.36 24.92 -11.90
N TRP A 105 12.64 25.71 -11.11
CA TRP A 105 11.20 25.62 -11.02
C TRP A 105 10.52 26.19 -12.28
N ASN A 106 9.36 25.63 -12.62
CA ASN A 106 8.47 26.19 -13.64
C ASN A 106 7.72 27.41 -13.06
N ASP A 107 8.45 28.48 -12.79
CA ASP A 107 7.98 29.72 -12.15
C ASP A 107 7.66 30.80 -13.21
N PRO A 108 6.49 31.42 -13.20
CA PRO A 108 5.32 31.10 -12.40
C PRO A 108 4.55 29.88 -12.91
N PRO A 109 3.75 29.14 -12.11
CA PRO A 109 3.38 29.47 -10.73
C PRO A 109 4.21 28.73 -9.66
N TYR A 110 5.10 27.79 -10.05
CA TYR A 110 5.73 26.87 -9.11
C TYR A 110 7.09 27.38 -8.63
N ASN A 111 7.29 27.28 -7.32
CA ASN A 111 8.57 27.56 -6.65
C ASN A 111 8.56 26.86 -5.27
N LEU A 112 9.58 27.05 -4.46
CA LEU A 112 9.70 26.39 -3.14
C LEU A 112 8.56 26.75 -2.17
N SER A 113 7.94 27.91 -2.32
CA SER A 113 6.77 28.32 -1.52
C SER A 113 5.42 27.95 -2.16
N ASN A 114 5.41 27.40 -3.37
CA ASN A 114 4.23 26.94 -4.08
C ASN A 114 4.57 25.72 -4.94
N ILE A 115 4.81 24.57 -4.30
CA ILE A 115 5.30 23.36 -4.96
C ILE A 115 4.18 22.63 -5.72
N LEU A 116 2.96 22.56 -5.14
CA LEU A 116 1.85 21.74 -5.64
C LEU A 116 0.72 22.55 -6.27
N GLY A 117 0.78 23.90 -6.21
CA GLY A 117 -0.40 24.75 -6.36
C GLY A 117 -1.38 24.55 -5.18
N GLY A 118 -2.20 25.53 -4.86
CA GLY A 118 -3.11 25.49 -3.71
C GLY A 118 -2.50 26.01 -2.43
N ASP A 119 -2.91 25.46 -1.28
CA ASP A 119 -2.33 25.85 -0.01
C ASP A 119 -0.88 25.37 0.05
N PRO A 120 0.07 26.22 0.44
CA PRO A 120 1.48 25.86 0.43
C PRO A 120 1.78 24.64 1.29
N LEU A 121 2.68 23.79 0.80
CA LEU A 121 3.29 22.79 1.65
C LEU A 121 4.05 23.50 2.77
N THR A 122 3.87 23.06 3.99
CA THR A 122 4.64 23.45 5.15
C THR A 122 5.18 22.22 5.85
N ILE A 123 6.30 22.35 6.52
CA ILE A 123 6.88 21.30 7.35
C ILE A 123 7.24 21.87 8.70
N ASP A 124 6.84 21.18 9.75
CA ASP A 124 7.21 21.55 11.11
C ASP A 124 8.71 21.30 11.32
N PRO A 125 9.50 22.31 11.66
CA PRO A 125 10.95 22.19 11.78
C PRO A 125 11.40 21.26 12.91
N ASP A 126 10.57 21.05 13.93
CA ASP A 126 10.95 20.30 15.12
C ASP A 126 10.62 18.80 15.02
N ASN A 127 9.56 18.46 14.27
CA ASN A 127 9.08 17.06 14.21
C ASN A 127 8.96 16.50 12.79
N GLY A 128 9.12 17.33 11.75
CA GLY A 128 9.05 16.89 10.36
C GLY A 128 7.64 16.62 9.85
N PHE A 129 6.58 17.05 10.57
CA PHE A 129 5.21 16.89 10.11
C PHE A 129 4.90 17.85 8.97
N MET A 130 4.51 17.30 7.82
CA MET A 130 4.22 18.06 6.61
C MET A 130 2.72 18.19 6.41
N THR A 131 2.27 19.43 6.09
CA THR A 131 0.87 19.73 5.78
C THR A 131 0.76 20.58 4.52
N GLY A 132 -0.42 20.55 3.88
CA GLY A 132 -0.75 21.37 2.70
C GLY A 132 -1.99 20.81 2.00
N ILE A 133 -2.55 21.56 1.05
CA ILE A 133 -3.70 21.13 0.25
C ILE A 133 -3.40 21.39 -1.22
N PRO A 134 -3.16 20.36 -2.04
CA PRO A 134 -2.93 20.54 -3.47
C PRO A 134 -4.24 20.91 -4.19
N ASN A 135 -4.18 21.82 -5.15
CA ASN A 135 -5.37 22.17 -5.97
C ASN A 135 -5.20 21.83 -7.45
N THR A 136 -4.10 21.23 -7.82
CA THR A 136 -3.76 20.99 -9.23
C THR A 136 -3.40 19.51 -9.43
N LEU A 137 -4.10 18.85 -10.34
CA LEU A 137 -3.80 17.47 -10.75
C LEU A 137 -2.45 17.37 -11.46
N GLY A 138 -1.72 16.30 -11.24
CA GLY A 138 -0.46 16.00 -11.94
C GLY A 138 0.65 15.53 -11.02
N ASN A 139 1.86 15.46 -11.58
CA ASN A 139 3.03 15.03 -10.84
C ASN A 139 3.89 16.24 -10.44
N PHE A 140 4.39 16.21 -9.22
CA PHE A 140 5.18 17.32 -8.67
C PHE A 140 6.39 16.79 -7.92
N VAL A 141 7.58 17.29 -8.23
CA VAL A 141 8.77 16.96 -7.45
C VAL A 141 8.77 17.77 -6.16
N VAL A 142 9.19 17.13 -5.08
CA VAL A 142 9.28 17.71 -3.74
C VAL A 142 10.62 17.36 -3.13
N GLY A 143 11.21 18.31 -2.43
CA GLY A 143 12.42 18.10 -1.65
C GLY A 143 12.20 18.39 -0.17
N VAL A 144 12.66 17.46 0.69
CA VAL A 144 12.69 17.63 2.14
C VAL A 144 14.13 17.44 2.61
N CYS A 145 14.61 18.38 3.39
CA CYS A 145 15.94 18.32 4.00
C CYS A 145 15.80 18.18 5.52
N VAL A 146 16.68 17.36 6.09
CA VAL A 146 16.92 17.24 7.52
C VAL A 146 18.34 17.71 7.80
N ASP A 147 18.49 18.75 8.58
CA ASP A 147 19.77 19.27 9.02
C ASP A 147 20.07 18.71 10.43
N GLU A 148 21.24 18.10 10.58
CA GLU A 148 21.74 17.50 11.83
C GLU A 148 22.58 18.53 12.59
N TYR A 149 22.22 18.77 13.84
CA TYR A 149 22.88 19.76 14.71
C TYR A 149 23.56 19.06 15.87
N ARG A 150 24.86 19.32 16.02
CA ARG A 150 25.66 18.95 17.19
C ARG A 150 26.30 20.21 17.78
N ASP A 151 26.08 20.43 19.07
CA ASP A 151 26.56 21.63 19.79
C ASP A 151 26.15 22.95 19.11
N GLY A 152 24.94 22.99 18.55
CA GLY A 152 24.39 24.17 17.88
C GLY A 152 24.94 24.46 16.49
N THR A 153 25.77 23.56 15.93
CA THR A 153 26.35 23.70 14.60
C THR A 153 25.79 22.62 13.66
N VAL A 154 25.40 22.97 12.43
CA VAL A 154 25.03 22.01 11.40
C VAL A 154 26.25 21.20 10.99
N ILE A 155 26.18 19.89 11.17
CA ILE A 155 27.26 18.97 10.82
C ILE A 155 26.98 18.18 9.55
N SER A 156 25.70 17.93 9.24
CA SER A 156 25.27 17.16 8.08
C SER A 156 23.89 17.63 7.62
N THR A 157 23.55 17.34 6.36
CA THR A 157 22.23 17.54 5.80
C THR A 157 21.85 16.32 4.96
N THR A 158 20.77 15.64 5.33
CA THR A 158 20.19 14.56 4.55
C THR A 158 19.03 15.11 3.70
N ARG A 159 19.12 14.93 2.37
CA ARG A 159 18.11 15.40 1.42
C ARG A 159 17.31 14.24 0.86
N ARG A 160 15.98 14.34 0.94
CA ARG A 160 15.04 13.46 0.25
C ARG A 160 14.48 14.19 -0.97
N ASP A 161 14.54 13.55 -2.13
CA ASP A 161 13.95 13.99 -3.40
C ASP A 161 12.93 12.95 -3.83
N PHE A 162 11.68 13.34 -3.96
CA PHE A 162 10.58 12.43 -4.30
C PHE A 162 9.51 13.14 -5.13
N GLN A 163 8.52 12.39 -5.59
CA GLN A 163 7.45 12.88 -6.43
C GLN A 163 6.09 12.53 -5.80
N TYR A 164 5.21 13.52 -5.69
CA TYR A 164 3.79 13.29 -5.48
C TYR A 164 3.06 13.19 -6.82
N ASN A 165 2.14 12.24 -6.91
CA ASN A 165 1.11 12.18 -7.94
C ASN A 165 -0.20 12.71 -7.33
N VAL A 166 -0.59 13.93 -7.67
CA VAL A 166 -1.86 14.53 -7.27
C VAL A 166 -2.94 14.05 -8.21
N ALA A 167 -3.83 13.21 -7.71
CA ALA A 167 -4.91 12.59 -8.45
C ALA A 167 -6.28 13.13 -8.01
N ASP A 168 -7.27 13.00 -8.88
CA ASP A 168 -8.68 13.17 -8.49
C ASP A 168 -9.14 11.86 -7.85
N CYS A 169 -9.28 11.89 -6.53
CA CYS A 169 -9.72 10.72 -5.78
C CYS A 169 -11.24 10.55 -5.74
N GLY A 170 -11.98 11.51 -6.30
CA GLY A 170 -13.44 11.53 -6.21
C GLY A 170 -13.94 11.60 -4.77
N THR A 171 -15.20 11.27 -4.57
CA THR A 171 -15.70 10.94 -3.23
C THR A 171 -15.36 9.47 -2.97
N PRO A 172 -14.49 9.16 -2.00
CA PRO A 172 -14.20 7.79 -1.66
C PRO A 172 -15.49 7.04 -1.38
N THR A 173 -15.64 5.86 -1.95
CA THR A 173 -16.80 5.00 -1.72
C THR A 173 -16.30 3.61 -1.41
N ALA A 174 -16.64 3.10 -0.25
CA ALA A 174 -16.30 1.76 0.18
C ALA A 174 -17.34 0.75 -0.33
N ALA A 175 -16.89 -0.27 -1.05
CA ALA A 175 -17.73 -1.37 -1.51
C ALA A 175 -16.88 -2.63 -1.71
N PHE A 176 -17.40 -3.79 -1.36
CA PHE A 176 -16.76 -5.06 -1.64
C PHE A 176 -17.77 -6.20 -1.77
N LEU A 177 -17.32 -7.30 -2.35
CA LEU A 177 -18.06 -8.55 -2.37
C LEU A 177 -17.29 -9.60 -1.58
N VAL A 178 -18.03 -10.36 -0.82
CA VAL A 178 -17.57 -11.57 -0.13
C VAL A 178 -18.71 -12.58 -0.15
N PRO A 179 -18.43 -13.90 -0.18
CA PRO A 179 -19.47 -14.90 0.03
C PRO A 179 -20.14 -14.70 1.40
N GLU A 180 -21.46 -14.79 1.46
CA GLU A 180 -22.20 -14.69 2.74
C GLU A 180 -21.81 -15.83 3.70
N GLN A 181 -21.33 -16.94 3.13
CA GLN A 181 -20.97 -18.16 3.86
C GLN A 181 -19.64 -18.70 3.37
N GLY A 182 -18.86 -19.23 4.30
CA GLY A 182 -17.63 -19.97 4.04
C GLY A 182 -17.54 -21.21 4.93
N CYS A 183 -16.60 -22.08 4.63
CA CYS A 183 -16.33 -23.28 5.42
C CYS A 183 -15.08 -23.08 6.27
N GLU A 184 -15.04 -23.74 7.42
CA GLU A 184 -13.83 -23.85 8.23
C GLU A 184 -12.64 -24.35 7.39
N ASN A 185 -11.45 -23.78 7.60
CA ASN A 185 -10.25 -24.06 6.81
C ASN A 185 -10.33 -23.69 5.31
N GLN A 186 -11.35 -22.96 4.88
CA GLN A 186 -11.43 -22.39 3.54
C GLN A 186 -10.82 -21.00 3.51
N VAL A 187 -9.97 -20.72 2.51
CA VAL A 187 -9.48 -19.38 2.24
C VAL A 187 -10.60 -18.57 1.59
N ILE A 188 -11.04 -17.52 2.27
CA ILE A 188 -12.06 -16.59 1.78
C ILE A 188 -11.39 -15.52 0.95
N LYS A 189 -11.92 -15.24 -0.23
CA LYS A 189 -11.46 -14.16 -1.11
C LYS A 189 -12.42 -12.97 -1.01
N PHE A 190 -11.84 -11.79 -0.79
CA PHE A 190 -12.57 -10.52 -0.78
C PHE A 190 -12.33 -9.80 -2.10
N GLU A 191 -13.39 -9.33 -2.73
CA GLU A 191 -13.30 -8.60 -3.99
C GLU A 191 -13.65 -7.13 -3.75
N ASN A 192 -12.63 -6.26 -3.88
CA ASN A 192 -12.78 -4.83 -3.71
C ASN A 192 -13.50 -4.21 -4.90
N GLN A 193 -14.55 -3.45 -4.63
CA GLN A 193 -15.30 -2.66 -5.61
C GLN A 193 -15.31 -1.16 -5.28
N SER A 194 -14.46 -0.75 -4.34
CA SER A 194 -14.38 0.62 -3.88
C SER A 194 -13.76 1.55 -4.91
N ILE A 195 -14.10 2.83 -4.81
CA ILE A 195 -13.44 3.93 -5.51
C ILE A 195 -12.61 4.69 -4.49
N ALA A 196 -11.30 4.38 -4.42
CA ALA A 196 -10.33 5.06 -3.56
C ALA A 196 -8.89 4.69 -3.97
N LEU A 197 -7.89 5.39 -3.40
CA LEU A 197 -6.48 5.08 -3.60
C LEU A 197 -5.89 4.19 -2.49
N PHE A 198 -6.47 4.25 -1.29
CA PHE A 198 -5.99 3.53 -0.12
C PHE A 198 -7.14 2.79 0.55
N TYR A 199 -6.80 1.61 1.08
CA TYR A 199 -7.77 0.69 1.67
C TYR A 199 -7.21 0.12 2.96
N LYS A 200 -8.10 -0.13 3.92
CA LYS A 200 -7.80 -0.93 5.09
C LYS A 200 -8.95 -1.87 5.37
N TRP A 201 -8.65 -3.15 5.36
CA TRP A 201 -9.55 -4.22 5.69
C TRP A 201 -9.41 -4.60 7.15
N TYR A 202 -10.54 -4.99 7.74
CA TYR A 202 -10.63 -5.62 9.04
C TYR A 202 -11.48 -6.88 8.89
N PHE A 203 -10.91 -8.04 9.24
CA PHE A 203 -11.58 -9.32 9.01
C PHE A 203 -12.46 -9.76 10.17
N ASP A 204 -12.31 -9.14 11.35
CA ASP A 204 -13.14 -9.32 12.53
C ASP A 204 -13.19 -8.01 13.32
N TRP A 205 -14.00 -7.08 12.82
CA TRP A 205 -14.10 -5.72 13.36
C TRP A 205 -14.49 -5.68 14.83
N ASP A 206 -15.42 -6.57 15.25
CA ASP A 206 -16.02 -6.51 16.58
C ASP A 206 -15.16 -7.15 17.67
N ASN A 207 -14.43 -8.22 17.34
CA ASN A 207 -13.72 -9.02 18.34
C ASN A 207 -12.20 -8.94 18.23
N ASN A 208 -11.67 -8.81 17.01
CA ASN A 208 -10.22 -8.75 16.79
C ASN A 208 -9.84 -7.76 15.68
N PRO A 209 -9.82 -6.45 16.01
CA PRO A 209 -9.51 -5.40 15.03
C PRO A 209 -8.04 -5.37 14.57
N ASP A 210 -7.18 -6.23 15.11
CA ASP A 210 -5.78 -6.35 14.67
C ASP A 210 -5.64 -7.22 13.42
N LEU A 211 -6.67 -8.02 13.06
CA LEU A 211 -6.70 -8.82 11.83
C LEU A 211 -7.00 -7.93 10.63
N THR A 212 -5.97 -7.37 10.02
CA THR A 212 -6.10 -6.36 8.96
C THR A 212 -5.27 -6.68 7.71
N SER A 213 -5.66 -6.09 6.56
CA SER A 213 -4.86 -6.01 5.33
C SER A 213 -5.00 -4.64 4.66
N THR A 214 -4.00 -4.28 3.85
CA THR A 214 -4.03 -3.12 2.95
C THR A 214 -4.01 -3.53 1.48
N ASP A 215 -4.07 -4.81 1.18
CA ASP A 215 -4.15 -5.33 -0.18
C ASP A 215 -5.45 -4.90 -0.85
N TYR A 216 -5.42 -4.72 -2.19
CA TYR A 216 -6.61 -4.33 -2.94
C TYR A 216 -7.75 -5.33 -2.81
N SER A 217 -7.48 -6.60 -3.00
CA SER A 217 -8.44 -7.71 -2.89
C SER A 217 -7.79 -8.85 -2.11
N PRO A 218 -7.81 -8.79 -0.77
CA PRO A 218 -7.12 -9.76 0.07
C PRO A 218 -7.82 -11.12 0.09
N THR A 219 -7.09 -12.08 0.64
CA THR A 219 -7.64 -13.37 1.06
C THR A 219 -7.40 -13.53 2.55
N PHE A 220 -8.32 -14.21 3.24
CA PHE A 220 -8.19 -14.46 4.67
C PHE A 220 -8.69 -15.87 5.03
N LEU A 221 -8.02 -16.49 5.98
CA LEU A 221 -8.39 -17.77 6.55
C LEU A 221 -8.87 -17.56 7.98
N TYR A 222 -10.15 -17.81 8.24
CA TYR A 222 -10.71 -17.69 9.57
C TYR A 222 -10.27 -18.85 10.46
N PRO A 223 -9.83 -18.58 11.71
CA PRO A 223 -9.32 -19.64 12.58
C PRO A 223 -10.39 -20.56 13.14
N ASP A 224 -11.63 -20.06 13.28
CA ASP A 224 -12.73 -20.77 13.92
C ASP A 224 -14.04 -20.55 13.17
N THR A 225 -15.03 -21.38 13.48
CA THR A 225 -16.41 -21.20 13.02
C THR A 225 -17.08 -20.04 13.77
N GLY A 226 -17.94 -19.30 13.09
CA GLY A 226 -18.64 -18.17 13.68
C GLY A 226 -19.14 -17.16 12.66
N THR A 227 -19.74 -16.10 13.13
CA THR A 227 -20.11 -14.93 12.33
C THR A 227 -19.10 -13.82 12.58
N TYR A 228 -18.51 -13.32 11.51
CA TYR A 228 -17.49 -12.29 11.54
C TYR A 228 -17.98 -11.03 10.82
N THR A 229 -17.82 -9.88 11.44
CA THR A 229 -18.08 -8.59 10.80
C THR A 229 -16.82 -8.14 10.08
N VAL A 230 -16.88 -8.08 8.77
CA VAL A 230 -15.81 -7.56 7.92
C VAL A 230 -16.04 -6.09 7.63
N ALA A 231 -15.02 -5.27 7.83
CA ALA A 231 -15.06 -3.86 7.47
C ALA A 231 -14.01 -3.53 6.41
N LEU A 232 -14.40 -2.69 5.44
CA LEU A 232 -13.50 -2.05 4.51
C LEU A 232 -13.58 -0.54 4.66
N ILE A 233 -12.46 0.08 4.96
CA ILE A 233 -12.33 1.53 5.06
C ILE A 233 -11.51 2.04 3.88
N THR A 234 -12.07 2.99 3.14
CA THR A 234 -11.35 3.73 2.10
C THR A 234 -10.73 4.98 2.70
N VAL A 235 -9.51 5.34 2.25
CA VAL A 235 -8.70 6.47 2.76
C VAL A 235 -8.70 6.58 4.29
N PRO A 236 -8.28 5.52 5.00
CA PRO A 236 -8.39 5.44 6.45
C PRO A 236 -7.61 6.56 7.13
N GLY A 237 -8.24 7.19 8.14
CA GLY A 237 -7.66 8.32 8.88
C GLY A 237 -7.98 9.70 8.31
N GLU A 238 -8.57 9.78 7.12
CA GLU A 238 -8.93 11.04 6.47
C GLU A 238 -10.37 11.45 6.77
N PRO A 239 -10.70 12.76 6.77
CA PRO A 239 -12.06 13.25 7.01
C PRO A 239 -13.12 12.75 6.00
N CYS A 240 -12.67 12.33 4.82
CA CYS A 240 -13.53 11.79 3.75
C CYS A 240 -13.52 10.25 3.71
N ALA A 241 -13.00 9.57 4.72
CA ALA A 241 -13.04 8.12 4.79
C ALA A 241 -14.49 7.61 4.71
N ASP A 242 -14.69 6.57 3.90
CA ASP A 242 -15.94 5.84 3.85
C ASP A 242 -15.72 4.41 4.34
N THR A 243 -16.74 3.85 4.98
CA THR A 243 -16.65 2.52 5.60
C THR A 243 -17.87 1.70 5.27
N VAL A 244 -17.63 0.48 4.83
CA VAL A 244 -18.71 -0.52 4.60
C VAL A 244 -18.45 -1.75 5.46
N PHE A 245 -19.54 -2.32 5.99
CA PHE A 245 -19.52 -3.54 6.78
C PHE A 245 -20.33 -4.63 6.07
N GLN A 246 -19.84 -5.87 6.14
CA GLN A 246 -20.59 -7.06 5.74
C GLN A 246 -20.28 -8.19 6.73
N GLU A 247 -21.28 -9.02 6.98
CA GLU A 247 -21.11 -10.22 7.78
C GLU A 247 -20.80 -11.41 6.89
N ILE A 248 -19.89 -12.27 7.36
CA ILE A 248 -19.62 -13.57 6.78
C ILE A 248 -19.82 -14.65 7.84
N HIS A 249 -20.49 -15.72 7.46
CA HIS A 249 -20.71 -16.85 8.34
C HIS A 249 -19.77 -18.01 7.98
N ILE A 250 -18.90 -18.39 8.90
CA ILE A 250 -17.99 -19.52 8.75
C ILE A 250 -18.60 -20.72 9.47
N GLY A 251 -19.06 -21.68 8.69
CA GLY A 251 -19.66 -22.91 9.21
C GLY A 251 -18.64 -24.04 9.33
N GLY A 252 -18.81 -24.92 10.31
CA GLY A 252 -18.09 -26.18 10.38
C GLY A 252 -18.56 -27.13 9.27
N LEU A 253 -17.63 -27.81 8.62
CA LEU A 253 -17.93 -28.90 7.70
C LEU A 253 -18.34 -30.14 8.52
N TYR A 254 -19.61 -30.24 8.86
CA TYR A 254 -20.20 -31.49 9.34
C TYR A 254 -21.18 -32.02 8.28
N ILE A 255 -20.63 -32.50 7.17
CA ILE A 255 -21.36 -33.39 6.30
C ILE A 255 -20.87 -34.78 6.69
N ASP A 256 -21.73 -35.54 7.37
CA ASP A 256 -21.51 -36.96 7.62
C ASP A 256 -22.17 -37.71 6.46
N ALA A 257 -21.34 -38.16 5.52
CA ALA A 257 -21.83 -38.92 4.37
C ALA A 257 -22.05 -40.35 4.77
N ASP A 258 -23.29 -40.78 4.86
CA ASP A 258 -23.68 -42.14 5.21
C ASP A 258 -24.73 -42.66 4.24
N MET A 259 -24.72 -43.99 4.06
CA MET A 259 -25.65 -44.67 3.17
C MET A 259 -25.96 -46.08 3.65
N GLU A 260 -27.16 -46.51 3.40
CA GLU A 260 -27.59 -47.89 3.63
C GLU A 260 -27.98 -48.54 2.31
N PHE A 261 -27.64 -49.83 2.16
CA PHE A 261 -28.13 -50.61 1.04
C PHE A 261 -29.01 -51.75 1.53
N GLU A 262 -30.08 -51.98 0.82
CA GLU A 262 -30.80 -53.25 0.93
C GLU A 262 -30.04 -54.34 0.17
N LEU A 263 -30.13 -55.58 0.67
CA LEU A 263 -29.55 -56.71 -0.04
C LEU A 263 -30.11 -56.78 -1.47
N PRO A 264 -29.21 -56.96 -2.46
CA PRO A 264 -29.64 -56.99 -3.86
C PRO A 264 -30.68 -58.04 -4.10
N THR A 265 -31.76 -57.68 -4.76
CA THR A 265 -32.79 -58.64 -5.22
C THR A 265 -32.72 -58.83 -6.72
N CYS A 266 -32.94 -60.00 -7.22
CA CYS A 266 -33.06 -60.26 -8.65
C CYS A 266 -34.54 -60.33 -9.05
N ASP A 267 -34.89 -59.51 -10.04
CA ASP A 267 -36.18 -59.63 -10.72
C ASP A 267 -36.01 -60.09 -12.18
N ASN A 268 -37.08 -60.14 -12.96
CA ASN A 268 -37.03 -60.51 -14.36
C ASN A 268 -36.29 -59.53 -15.27
N ASN A 269 -35.91 -58.34 -14.75
CA ASN A 269 -35.24 -57.27 -15.46
C ASN A 269 -33.78 -57.14 -15.05
N GLY A 270 -33.29 -57.86 -14.04
CA GLY A 270 -31.92 -57.83 -13.58
C GLY A 270 -31.74 -57.64 -12.07
N LEU A 271 -30.56 -57.18 -11.68
CA LEU A 271 -30.20 -56.93 -10.29
C LEU A 271 -30.71 -55.56 -9.86
N VAL A 272 -31.53 -55.49 -8.84
CA VAL A 272 -32.02 -54.25 -8.25
C VAL A 272 -31.28 -54.01 -6.93
N ILE A 273 -30.68 -52.84 -6.81
CA ILE A 273 -30.02 -52.37 -5.60
C ILE A 273 -30.78 -51.13 -5.15
N ASN A 274 -31.32 -51.14 -3.96
CA ASN A 274 -31.90 -49.97 -3.32
C ASN A 274 -30.84 -49.38 -2.37
N ALA A 275 -30.47 -48.12 -2.59
CA ALA A 275 -29.61 -47.38 -1.71
C ALA A 275 -30.40 -46.19 -1.14
N THR A 276 -30.23 -45.96 0.15
CA THR A 276 -30.87 -44.85 0.86
C THR A 276 -29.76 -43.95 1.38
N ASP A 277 -29.91 -42.68 1.13
CA ASP A 277 -29.03 -41.65 1.72
C ASP A 277 -29.39 -41.46 3.19
N LEU A 278 -28.38 -41.57 4.05
CA LEU A 278 -28.45 -41.31 5.49
C LEU A 278 -27.53 -40.17 5.90
N SER A 279 -26.94 -39.46 4.91
CA SER A 279 -26.02 -38.38 5.16
C SER A 279 -26.70 -37.26 5.97
N LEU A 280 -25.98 -36.71 6.93
CA LEU A 280 -26.43 -35.64 7.78
C LEU A 280 -25.60 -34.36 7.50
N ASP A 281 -26.29 -33.29 7.32
CA ASP A 281 -25.70 -31.92 7.41
C ASP A 281 -26.31 -31.21 8.61
N SER A 282 -25.45 -30.67 9.47
CA SER A 282 -25.90 -30.09 10.74
C SER A 282 -26.42 -28.66 10.60
N VAL A 283 -26.27 -27.97 9.44
CA VAL A 283 -26.52 -26.52 9.35
C VAL A 283 -27.47 -26.10 8.23
N TYR A 284 -27.32 -26.60 6.99
CA TYR A 284 -28.01 -26.01 5.83
C TYR A 284 -28.86 -27.01 5.00
N GLY A 285 -28.75 -28.27 5.29
CA GLY A 285 -29.38 -29.32 4.49
C GLY A 285 -28.60 -29.63 3.20
N ILE A 286 -28.62 -30.91 2.81
CA ILE A 286 -27.89 -31.39 1.63
C ILE A 286 -28.67 -31.02 0.36
N ALA A 287 -28.08 -30.18 -0.49
CA ALA A 287 -28.70 -29.69 -1.71
C ALA A 287 -28.60 -30.62 -2.90
N SER A 288 -27.60 -31.53 -2.93
CA SER A 288 -27.41 -32.49 -4.02
C SER A 288 -26.54 -33.69 -3.59
N TRP A 289 -26.77 -34.81 -4.23
CA TRP A 289 -25.97 -36.02 -4.05
C TRP A 289 -25.49 -36.54 -5.40
N GLN A 290 -24.33 -37.19 -5.39
CA GLN A 290 -23.82 -37.91 -6.54
C GLN A 290 -23.51 -39.35 -6.13
N TRP A 291 -24.21 -40.30 -6.72
CA TRP A 291 -23.99 -41.71 -6.52
C TRP A 291 -23.05 -42.25 -7.59
N ARG A 292 -22.09 -43.08 -7.20
CA ARG A 292 -21.24 -43.80 -8.14
C ARG A 292 -21.16 -45.25 -7.77
N LEU A 293 -21.69 -46.10 -8.63
CA LEU A 293 -21.63 -47.53 -8.50
C LEU A 293 -20.56 -48.12 -9.43
N THR A 294 -19.61 -48.92 -8.92
CA THR A 294 -18.57 -49.55 -9.71
C THR A 294 -18.62 -51.06 -9.52
N GLY A 295 -18.63 -51.81 -10.62
CA GLY A 295 -18.65 -53.29 -10.62
C GLY A 295 -17.35 -53.91 -11.09
N PRO A 296 -17.17 -55.25 -10.89
CA PRO A 296 -15.93 -55.98 -11.18
C PRO A 296 -15.50 -55.96 -12.67
N SER A 297 -16.37 -55.63 -13.61
CA SER A 297 -16.12 -55.61 -15.05
C SER A 297 -16.07 -54.19 -15.64
N GLY A 298 -15.81 -53.18 -14.80
CA GLY A 298 -15.76 -51.76 -15.24
C GLY A 298 -17.13 -51.12 -15.44
N PHE A 299 -18.19 -51.76 -14.93
CA PHE A 299 -19.54 -51.16 -14.90
C PHE A 299 -19.54 -49.92 -13.99
N THR A 300 -20.05 -48.81 -14.50
CA THR A 300 -20.29 -47.56 -13.74
C THR A 300 -21.70 -47.07 -14.02
N ALA A 301 -22.43 -46.71 -12.96
CA ALA A 301 -23.69 -45.97 -13.00
C ALA A 301 -23.55 -44.73 -12.12
N ASN A 302 -24.13 -43.64 -12.55
CA ASN A 302 -24.14 -42.33 -11.83
C ASN A 302 -25.56 -42.00 -11.46
#